data_2b13e9c37d3a07f82a022610eb579016
#
_entry.id   2b13e9c37d3a07f82a022610eb579016
#
_cell.length_a   1.000
_cell.length_b   1.000
_cell.length_c   1.000
_cell.angle_alpha   90.00
_cell.angle_beta   90.00
_cell.angle_gamma   90.00
#
_symmetry.space_group_name_H-M   'P 1'
#
loop_
_entity.id
_entity.type
_entity.pdbx_description
1 polymer ?
#
loop_
_entity_poly.entity_id
_entity_poly.type
_entity_poly.pdbx_seq_one_letter_code
_entity_poly.pdbx_strand_id
1 'polypeptide(L)' 'KVVAFAGIGNPENFFTLLKDNGVNAVEEIIFPDHHKYSEKELENLINKKKENNSILLTTEKDYHRIDENYITTF' A
#
# COMPACT_ATOMS: atom_id res chain seq x y z
N LYS A 1 13.00 -4.23 1.08
CA LYS A 1 11.93 -4.53 0.08
C LYS A 1 10.67 -3.76 0.42
N VAL A 2 9.92 -3.41 -0.60
CA VAL A 2 8.71 -2.60 -0.47
C VAL A 2 7.55 -3.27 -1.21
N VAL A 3 6.40 -3.36 -0.53
CA VAL A 3 5.12 -3.66 -1.17
C VAL A 3 4.33 -2.36 -1.19
N ALA A 4 4.05 -1.83 -2.38
CA ALA A 4 3.35 -0.56 -2.54
C ALA A 4 1.90 -0.78 -2.95
N PHE A 5 0.99 0.01 -2.41
CA PHE A 5 -0.42 -0.08 -2.78
C PHE A 5 -1.08 1.30 -2.83
N ALA A 6 -2.09 1.44 -3.65
CA ALA A 6 -2.81 2.71 -3.78
C ALA A 6 -4.23 2.52 -4.27
N GLY A 7 -5.16 3.29 -3.69
CA GLY A 7 -6.55 3.39 -4.12
C GLY A 7 -6.90 4.83 -4.47
N ILE A 8 -6.22 5.37 -5.47
CA ILE A 8 -6.39 6.75 -5.95
C ILE A 8 -6.68 6.74 -7.45
N GLY A 9 -7.12 7.90 -7.98
CA GLY A 9 -7.51 8.00 -9.38
C GLY A 9 -6.40 7.79 -10.39
N ASN A 10 -5.14 8.00 -9.98
CA ASN A 10 -3.99 7.83 -10.86
C ASN A 10 -2.84 7.13 -10.13
N PRO A 11 -2.95 5.82 -9.91
CA PRO A 11 -1.94 5.07 -9.16
C PRO A 11 -0.59 5.01 -9.87
N GLU A 12 -0.56 5.08 -11.20
CA GLU A 12 0.69 5.04 -11.94
C GLU A 12 1.62 6.19 -11.57
N ASN A 13 1.08 7.38 -11.31
CA ASN A 13 1.90 8.52 -10.89
C ASN A 13 2.59 8.24 -9.57
N PHE A 14 1.90 7.59 -8.64
CA PHE A 14 2.48 7.22 -7.36
C PHE A 14 3.62 6.21 -7.54
N PHE A 15 3.40 5.18 -8.32
CA PHE A 15 4.43 4.15 -8.54
C PHE A 15 5.62 4.71 -9.31
N THR A 16 5.40 5.59 -10.28
CA THR A 16 6.47 6.26 -11.00
C THR A 16 7.30 7.14 -10.06
N LEU A 17 6.63 7.86 -9.17
CA LEU A 17 7.31 8.69 -8.17
C LEU A 17 8.23 7.85 -7.28
N LEU A 18 7.77 6.67 -6.87
CA LEU A 18 8.59 5.77 -6.07
C LEU A 18 9.84 5.35 -6.83
N LYS A 19 9.70 4.95 -8.09
CA LYS A 19 10.83 4.55 -8.93
C LYS A 19 11.82 5.69 -9.12
N ASP A 20 11.32 6.89 -9.37
CA ASP A 20 12.15 8.07 -9.58
C ASP A 20 12.95 8.43 -8.34
N ASN A 21 12.48 8.01 -7.17
CA ASN A 21 13.17 8.23 -5.90
C ASN A 21 13.96 7.00 -5.42
N GLY A 22 14.19 6.05 -6.31
CA GLY A 22 15.01 4.88 -6.01
C GLY A 22 14.30 3.78 -5.26
N VAL A 23 12.97 3.83 -5.17
CA VAL A 23 12.19 2.80 -4.48
C VAL A 23 11.67 1.80 -5.50
N ASN A 24 12.16 0.56 -5.43
CA ASN A 24 11.73 -0.53 -6.29
C ASN A 24 10.82 -1.46 -5.50
N ALA A 25 9.52 -1.36 -5.73
CA ALA A 25 8.55 -2.22 -5.06
C ALA A 25 8.62 -3.63 -5.62
N VAL A 26 8.61 -4.62 -4.74
CA VAL A 26 8.54 -6.03 -5.17
C VAL A 26 7.13 -6.38 -5.65
N GLU A 27 6.14 -5.62 -5.20
CA GLU A 27 4.76 -5.77 -5.65
C GLU A 27 4.07 -4.40 -5.63
N GLU A 28 3.26 -4.13 -6.64
CA GLU A 28 2.44 -2.92 -6.75
C GLU A 28 0.98 -3.36 -6.82
N ILE A 29 0.18 -2.93 -5.85
CA ILE A 29 -1.22 -3.35 -5.75
C ILE A 29 -2.12 -2.14 -5.97
N ILE A 30 -3.07 -2.26 -6.89
CA ILE A 30 -3.99 -1.18 -7.24
C ILE A 30 -5.39 -1.51 -6.71
N PHE A 31 -5.96 -0.58 -5.94
CA PHE A 31 -7.34 -0.63 -5.49
C PHE A 31 -8.14 0.46 -6.21
N PRO A 32 -9.47 0.34 -6.26
CA PRO A 32 -10.31 1.40 -6.84
C PRO A 32 -10.09 2.74 -6.13
N ASP A 33 -10.32 3.84 -6.87
CA ASP A 33 -10.25 5.18 -6.30
C ASP A 33 -11.22 5.31 -5.11
N HIS A 34 -10.77 5.96 -4.05
CA HIS A 34 -11.52 6.12 -2.80
C HIS A 34 -11.91 4.79 -2.13
N HIS A 35 -11.10 3.76 -2.36
CA HIS A 35 -11.36 2.43 -1.82
C HIS A 35 -11.42 2.43 -0.29
N LYS A 36 -12.41 1.73 0.26
CA LYS A 36 -12.49 1.48 1.69
C LYS A 36 -11.89 0.11 1.96
N TYR A 37 -10.82 0.08 2.74
CA TYR A 37 -10.11 -1.16 3.01
C TYR A 37 -10.87 -2.02 4.01
N SER A 38 -11.20 -3.25 3.62
CA SER A 38 -11.83 -4.23 4.53
C SER A 38 -10.76 -4.84 5.42
N GLU A 39 -11.21 -5.44 6.54
CA GLU A 39 -10.30 -6.15 7.43
C GLU A 39 -9.53 -7.25 6.69
N LYS A 40 -10.21 -7.98 5.82
CA LYS A 40 -9.58 -9.05 5.05
C LYS A 40 -8.49 -8.51 4.12
N GLU A 41 -8.76 -7.38 3.48
CA GLU A 41 -7.78 -6.76 2.59
C GLU A 41 -6.56 -6.27 3.38
N LEU A 42 -6.77 -5.67 4.55
CA LEU A 42 -5.68 -5.21 5.41
C LEU A 42 -4.86 -6.39 5.92
N GLU A 43 -5.51 -7.47 6.30
CA GLU A 43 -4.81 -8.69 6.72
C GLU A 43 -3.98 -9.27 5.58
N ASN A 44 -4.51 -9.27 4.36
CA ASN A 44 -3.78 -9.75 3.18
C ASN A 44 -2.53 -8.90 2.92
N LEU A 45 -2.64 -7.57 3.08
CA LEU A 45 -1.50 -6.68 2.92
C LEU A 45 -0.42 -6.97 3.98
N ILE A 46 -0.84 -7.17 5.23
CA ILE A 46 0.08 -7.51 6.31
C ILE A 46 0.77 -8.84 6.04
N ASN A 47 0.03 -9.83 5.53
CA ASN A 47 0.60 -11.12 5.19
C ASN A 47 1.63 -10.99 4.06
N LYS A 48 1.36 -10.17 3.05
CA LYS A 48 2.31 -9.91 1.97
C LYS A 48 3.59 -9.25 2.50
N LYS A 49 3.45 -8.33 3.43
CA LYS A 49 4.58 -7.70 4.11
C LYS A 49 5.45 -8.75 4.79
N LYS A 50 4.83 -9.67 5.54
CA LYS A 50 5.54 -10.72 6.26
C LYS A 50 6.21 -11.71 5.31
N GLU A 51 5.48 -12.17 4.30
CA GLU A 51 5.98 -13.14 3.33
C GLU A 51 7.20 -12.64 2.56
N ASN A 52 7.19 -11.36 2.21
CA ASN A 52 8.26 -10.75 1.43
C ASN A 52 9.34 -10.10 2.28
N ASN A 53 9.22 -10.15 3.61
CA ASN A 53 10.10 -9.46 4.52
C ASN A 53 10.25 -7.99 4.10
N SER A 54 9.12 -7.33 3.89
CA SER A 54 9.02 -6.01 3.26
C SER A 54 8.36 -5.01 4.19
N ILE A 55 8.36 -3.74 3.78
CA ILE A 55 7.53 -2.71 4.38
C ILE A 55 6.37 -2.41 3.43
N LEU A 56 5.25 -1.98 4.01
CA LEU A 56 4.10 -1.52 3.24
C LEU A 56 4.22 -0.01 3.03
N LEU A 57 4.00 0.43 1.80
CA LEU A 57 4.09 1.83 1.43
C LEU A 57 2.84 2.22 0.65
N THR A 58 2.21 3.33 1.01
CA THR A 58 1.01 3.80 0.35
C THR A 58 0.97 5.32 0.31
N THR A 59 -0.07 5.87 -0.32
CA THR A 59 -0.27 7.32 -0.35
C THR A 59 -0.83 7.81 0.98
N GLU A 60 -0.64 9.11 1.25
CA GLU A 60 -1.21 9.74 2.45
C GLU A 60 -2.73 9.60 2.48
N LYS A 61 -3.39 9.76 1.35
CA LYS A 61 -4.85 9.62 1.25
C LYS A 61 -5.31 8.22 1.63
N ASP A 62 -4.61 7.20 1.15
CA ASP A 62 -4.93 5.81 1.49
C ASP A 62 -4.67 5.51 2.96
N TYR A 63 -3.57 6.03 3.48
CA TYR A 63 -3.21 5.85 4.88
C TYR A 63 -4.35 6.32 5.80
N HIS A 64 -4.97 7.45 5.49
CA HIS A 64 -6.07 7.99 6.30
C HIS A 64 -7.36 7.18 6.20
N ARG A 65 -7.48 6.28 5.24
CA ARG A 65 -8.64 5.39 5.09
C ARG A 65 -8.46 4.06 5.80
N ILE A 66 -7.28 3.82 6.35
CA ILE A 66 -6.97 2.56 7.05
C ILE A 66 -7.41 2.67 8.50
N ASP A 67 -8.07 1.64 9.01
CA ASP A 67 -8.50 1.58 10.40
C ASP A 67 -7.29 1.69 11.33
N GLU A 68 -7.40 2.54 12.34
CA GLU A 68 -6.32 2.81 13.31
C GLU A 68 -5.80 1.54 13.97
N ASN A 69 -6.64 0.54 14.15
CA ASN A 69 -6.25 -0.73 14.74
C ASN A 69 -5.20 -1.47 13.93
N TYR A 70 -5.11 -1.19 12.64
CA TYR A 70 -4.17 -1.84 11.74
C TYR A 70 -2.91 -1.01 11.49
N ILE A 71 -2.94 0.29 11.76
CA ILE A 71 -1.82 1.20 11.50
C ILE A 71 -0.56 0.77 12.26
N THR A 72 -0.71 0.34 13.50
CA THR A 72 0.41 -0.08 14.33
C THR A 72 1.06 -1.37 13.83
N THR A 73 0.35 -2.14 13.01
CA THR A 73 0.86 -3.40 12.44
C THR A 73 1.57 -3.16 11.11
N PHE A 74 1.23 -2.07 10.45
CA PHE A 74 1.86 -1.69 9.19
C PHE A 74 3.28 -1.17 9.46
#